data_1c28c3dee6a0a050142546a880adfd00
#
_entry.id   1c28c3dee6a0a050142546a880adfd00
#
_cell.length_a   1.000
_cell.length_b   1.000
_cell.length_c   1.000
_cell.angle_alpha   90.00
_cell.angle_beta   90.00
_cell.angle_gamma   90.00
#
_symmetry.space_group_name_H-M   'P 1'
#
loop_
_entity.id
_entity.type
_entity.pdbx_description
1 polymer ?
#
loop_
_entity_poly.entity_id
_entity_poly.type
_entity_poly.pdbx_seq_one_letter_code
_entity_poly.pdbx_strand_id
1 'polypeptide(L)' 'MNGDTPMTRTYVGVLVFEALIIAALFFFGRLFS' A
#
# COMPACT_ATOMS: atom_id res chain seq x y z
N MET A 1 -10.35 -14.68 4.28
CA MET A 1 -9.86 -14.62 5.18
C MET A 1 -10.50 -14.54 6.30
N ASN A 2 -10.78 -15.28 6.89
CA ASN A 2 -11.35 -15.24 8.02
C ASN A 2 -10.51 -15.22 9.09
N GLY A 3 -10.82 -15.18 10.14
CA GLY A 3 -10.02 -15.10 11.23
C GLY A 3 -9.33 -13.86 11.23
N ASP A 4 -9.74 -12.91 10.57
CA ASP A 4 -8.99 -11.77 10.62
C ASP A 4 -8.99 -11.14 11.87
N THR A 5 -7.98 -10.84 12.43
CA THR A 5 -7.91 -10.12 13.66
C THR A 5 -7.79 -8.68 13.29
N PRO A 6 -8.14 -7.81 14.19
CA PRO A 6 -8.01 -6.38 13.96
C PRO A 6 -6.58 -5.98 13.62
N MET A 7 -5.62 -6.68 14.19
CA MET A 7 -4.25 -6.34 13.91
C MET A 7 -3.89 -6.68 12.48
N THR A 8 -4.31 -7.83 12.02
CA THR A 8 -4.01 -8.22 10.66
C THR A 8 -4.60 -7.24 9.67
N ARG A 9 -5.80 -6.79 9.97
CA ARG A 9 -6.44 -5.87 9.07
C ARG A 9 -5.67 -4.57 8.99
N THR A 10 -5.24 -4.04 10.11
CA THR A 10 -4.48 -2.82 10.13
C THR A 10 -3.15 -3.01 9.40
N TYR A 11 -2.54 -4.15 9.59
CA TYR A 11 -1.27 -4.41 8.97
C TYR A 11 -1.41 -4.42 7.45
N VAL A 12 -2.42 -5.10 6.96
CA VAL A 12 -2.63 -5.17 5.53
C VAL A 12 -2.93 -3.78 4.98
N GLY A 13 -3.68 -3.01 5.72
CA GLY A 13 -3.99 -1.67 5.28
C GLY A 13 -2.75 -0.82 5.11
N VAL A 14 -1.83 -0.94 6.06
CA VAL A 14 -0.61 -0.15 5.99
C VAL A 14 0.22 -0.61 4.79
N LEU A 15 0.27 -1.91 4.58
CA LEU A 15 1.05 -2.43 3.47
C LEU A 15 0.50 -1.95 2.14
N VAL A 16 -0.80 -1.98 2.00
CA VAL A 16 -1.42 -1.55 0.76
C VAL A 16 -1.19 -0.07 0.57
N PHE A 17 -1.29 0.69 1.65
CA PHE A 17 -1.09 2.11 1.56
C PHE A 17 0.33 2.43 1.11
N GLU A 18 1.29 1.74 1.69
CA GLU A 18 2.67 1.97 1.31
C GLU A 18 2.90 1.60 -0.15
N ALA A 19 2.35 0.49 -0.57
CA ALA A 19 2.54 0.06 -1.95
C ALA A 19 1.95 1.10 -2.91
N LEU A 20 0.84 1.67 -2.53
CA LEU A 20 0.22 2.69 -3.37
C LEU A 20 1.10 3.92 -3.47
N ILE A 21 1.68 4.32 -2.36
CA ILE A 21 2.54 5.50 -2.36
C ILE A 21 3.75 5.26 -3.23
N ILE A 22 4.36 4.09 -3.09
CA ILE A 22 5.54 3.78 -3.89
C ILE A 22 5.17 3.74 -5.36
N ALA A 23 4.05 3.14 -5.69
CA ALA A 23 3.63 3.06 -7.07
C ALA A 23 3.36 4.45 -7.64
N ALA A 24 2.76 5.30 -6.84
CA ALA A 24 2.46 6.65 -7.29
C ALA A 24 3.73 7.42 -7.55
N LEU A 25 4.69 7.29 -6.65
CA LEU A 25 5.95 7.99 -6.82
C LEU A 25 6.66 7.49 -8.07
N PHE A 26 6.62 6.20 -8.28
CA PHE A 26 7.27 5.62 -9.42
C PHE A 26 6.62 6.13 -10.70
N PHE A 27 5.32 6.14 -10.72
CA PHE A 27 4.58 6.57 -11.88
C PHE A 27 4.84 8.04 -12.17
N PHE A 28 4.75 8.84 -11.15
CA PHE A 28 4.96 10.27 -11.32
C PHE A 28 6.39 10.57 -11.74
N GLY A 29 7.32 9.84 -11.17
CA GLY A 29 8.71 10.05 -11.54
C GLY A 29 8.95 9.78 -13.02
N ARG A 30 8.30 8.78 -13.54
CA ARG A 30 8.49 8.45 -14.94
C ARG A 30 7.83 9.50 -15.83
N LEU A 31 6.71 9.99 -15.39
CA LEU A 31 6.03 10.98 -16.21
C LEU A 31 6.84 12.26 -16.30
N PHE A 32 7.45 12.61 -15.18
CA PHE A 32 8.21 13.84 -15.18
C PHE A 32 9.61 13.66 -15.72
N SER A 33 10.13 12.49 -15.64
CA SER A 33 11.49 12.27 -16.06
C SER A 33 11.63 12.08 -17.58
#